data_51e84a51571788f674a66a2c493ac239
#
_entry.id   51e84a51571788f674a66a2c493ac239
#
_cell.length_a   1.000
_cell.length_b   1.000
_cell.length_c   1.000
_cell.angle_alpha   90.00
_cell.angle_beta   90.00
_cell.angle_gamma   90.00
#
_symmetry.space_group_name_H-M   'P 1'
#
loop_
_entity.id
_entity.type
_entity.pdbx_description
1 polymer ?
#
loop_
_entity_poly.entity_id
_entity_poly.type
_entity_poly.pdbx_seq_one_letter_code
_entity_poly.pdbx_strand_id
1 'polypeptide(L)'
;MRVVPYTPEHADEMRAVCLATASERARTSKTHGRFTLLMYCEPYLEHGTCFMLLDDERVARGYTLCAEDFESWQKVFAPYRAQIEALGDEYAQRVANEYAEFARTAPEYPAHLHIDIEEPYTGGGNGRALMETLIGYLREAGVPGVAFGVAAGNERAIKFYERMGFEHLTEFEDNGPVFGMRF
;
A
#
# COMPACT_ATOMS: atom_id res chain seq x y z
N MET A 1 -14.62 11.25 11.03
CA MET A 1 -13.69 10.23 10.50
C MET A 1 -12.97 9.55 11.65
N ARG A 2 -12.71 8.24 11.61
CA ARG A 2 -11.90 7.52 12.60
C ARG A 2 -11.13 6.38 11.94
N VAL A 3 -9.94 6.09 12.45
CA VAL A 3 -9.12 4.95 12.03
C VAL A 3 -9.43 3.77 12.94
N VAL A 4 -9.66 2.59 12.34
CA VAL A 4 -9.93 1.33 13.04
C VAL A 4 -9.22 0.17 12.34
N PRO A 5 -8.94 -0.95 13.03
CA PRO A 5 -8.48 -2.16 12.35
C PRO A 5 -9.49 -2.63 11.29
N TYR A 6 -8.97 -3.18 10.21
CA TYR A 6 -9.79 -3.76 9.15
C TYR A 6 -10.59 -4.97 9.65
N THR A 7 -11.81 -5.08 9.14
CA THR A 7 -12.66 -6.27 9.32
C THR A 7 -13.21 -6.72 7.96
N PRO A 8 -13.36 -8.04 7.71
CA PRO A 8 -13.76 -8.59 6.40
C PRO A 8 -15.10 -8.09 5.84
N GLU A 9 -15.98 -7.58 6.68
CA GLU A 9 -17.26 -6.99 6.25
C GLU A 9 -17.08 -5.74 5.36
N HIS A 10 -15.93 -5.05 5.47
CA HIS A 10 -15.58 -3.87 4.67
C HIS A 10 -14.73 -4.20 3.43
N ALA A 11 -14.52 -5.47 3.09
CA ALA A 11 -13.61 -5.87 2.01
C ALA A 11 -13.98 -5.25 0.65
N ASP A 12 -15.26 -5.16 0.34
CA ASP A 12 -15.71 -4.58 -0.94
C ASP A 12 -15.50 -3.06 -0.98
N GLU A 13 -15.66 -2.37 0.15
CA GLU A 13 -15.36 -0.95 0.28
C GLU A 13 -13.86 -0.68 0.11
N MET A 14 -12.99 -1.50 0.72
CA MET A 14 -11.55 -1.39 0.57
C MET A 14 -11.10 -1.59 -0.88
N ARG A 15 -11.69 -2.58 -1.60
CA ARG A 15 -11.46 -2.77 -3.04
C ARG A 15 -11.95 -1.56 -3.86
N ALA A 16 -13.09 -0.99 -3.47
CA ALA A 16 -13.63 0.19 -4.14
C ALA A 16 -12.70 1.41 -3.96
N VAL A 17 -12.18 1.65 -2.76
CA VAL A 17 -11.16 2.68 -2.48
C VAL A 17 -9.93 2.46 -3.34
N CYS A 18 -9.38 1.23 -3.36
CA CYS A 18 -8.21 0.88 -4.17
C CYS A 18 -8.40 1.25 -5.65
N LEU A 19 -9.54 0.89 -6.23
CA LEU A 19 -9.83 1.21 -7.63
C LEU A 19 -10.11 2.69 -7.85
N ALA A 20 -10.78 3.37 -6.91
CA ALA A 20 -11.11 4.79 -7.04
C ALA A 20 -9.88 5.69 -7.04
N THR A 21 -8.86 5.32 -6.25
CA THR A 21 -7.60 6.06 -6.12
C THR A 21 -6.55 5.69 -7.17
N ALA A 22 -6.74 4.55 -7.84
CA ALA A 22 -5.84 4.06 -8.87
C ALA A 22 -5.88 4.89 -10.16
N SER A 23 -5.00 4.54 -11.11
CA SER A 23 -4.92 5.18 -12.42
C SER A 23 -6.25 5.09 -13.21
N GLU A 24 -6.48 5.99 -14.14
CA GLU A 24 -7.62 5.92 -15.06
C GLU A 24 -7.70 4.57 -15.78
N ARG A 25 -6.55 4.01 -16.17
CA ARG A 25 -6.48 2.69 -16.80
C ARG A 25 -7.01 1.58 -15.87
N ALA A 26 -6.75 1.64 -14.58
CA ALA A 26 -7.29 0.68 -13.62
C ALA A 26 -8.83 0.76 -13.50
N ARG A 27 -9.38 1.96 -13.61
CA ARG A 27 -10.84 2.18 -13.56
C ARG A 27 -11.57 1.81 -14.84
N THR A 28 -10.90 1.87 -15.99
CA THR A 28 -11.53 1.69 -17.32
C THR A 28 -11.25 0.33 -17.96
N SER A 29 -10.18 -0.35 -17.58
CA SER A 29 -9.80 -1.68 -18.07
C SER A 29 -10.03 -2.74 -17.01
N LYS A 30 -10.90 -3.72 -17.31
CA LYS A 30 -11.14 -4.86 -16.40
C LYS A 30 -9.86 -5.61 -16.04
N THR A 31 -8.98 -5.86 -17.03
CA THR A 31 -7.71 -6.57 -16.79
C THR A 31 -6.78 -5.76 -15.89
N HIS A 32 -6.64 -4.45 -16.16
CA HIS A 32 -5.77 -3.60 -15.34
C HIS A 32 -6.36 -3.37 -13.93
N GLY A 33 -7.68 -3.25 -13.81
CA GLY A 33 -8.34 -3.21 -12.50
C GLY A 33 -8.11 -4.51 -11.70
N ARG A 34 -8.20 -5.67 -12.36
CA ARG A 34 -7.88 -6.95 -11.71
C ARG A 34 -6.41 -7.02 -11.26
N PHE A 35 -5.48 -6.60 -12.12
CA PHE A 35 -4.08 -6.47 -11.73
C PHE A 35 -3.92 -5.58 -10.49
N THR A 36 -4.54 -4.40 -10.49
CA THR A 36 -4.46 -3.44 -9.37
C THR A 36 -4.93 -4.08 -8.06
N LEU A 37 -6.06 -4.76 -8.06
CA LEU A 37 -6.56 -5.44 -6.86
C LEU A 37 -5.65 -6.57 -6.39
N LEU A 38 -5.15 -7.40 -7.31
CA LEU A 38 -4.25 -8.51 -7.00
C LEU A 38 -2.89 -8.04 -6.49
N MET A 39 -2.42 -6.89 -6.94
CA MET A 39 -1.11 -6.37 -6.57
C MET A 39 -1.15 -5.55 -5.28
N TYR A 40 -2.17 -4.70 -5.12
CA TYR A 40 -2.16 -3.61 -4.14
C TYR A 40 -3.27 -3.68 -3.08
N CYS A 41 -4.16 -4.70 -3.11
CA CYS A 41 -5.29 -4.73 -2.18
C CYS A 41 -5.56 -6.12 -1.60
N GLU A 42 -6.05 -7.05 -2.41
CA GLU A 42 -6.59 -8.34 -1.94
C GLU A 42 -5.61 -9.17 -1.09
N PRO A 43 -4.33 -9.30 -1.47
CA PRO A 43 -3.38 -10.07 -0.67
C PRO A 43 -3.19 -9.50 0.74
N TYR A 44 -3.23 -8.17 0.85
CA TYR A 44 -3.09 -7.49 2.14
C TYR A 44 -4.33 -7.66 3.00
N LEU A 45 -5.54 -7.64 2.41
CA LEU A 45 -6.78 -7.88 3.16
C LEU A 45 -6.85 -9.29 3.73
N GLU A 46 -6.21 -10.26 3.06
CA GLU A 46 -6.22 -11.67 3.49
C GLU A 46 -5.05 -12.01 4.42
N HIS A 47 -3.89 -11.37 4.27
CA HIS A 47 -2.64 -11.79 4.91
C HIS A 47 -1.84 -10.68 5.58
N GLY A 48 -2.22 -9.41 5.38
CA GLY A 48 -1.50 -8.26 5.90
C GLY A 48 -2.14 -7.66 7.15
N THR A 49 -1.48 -6.63 7.67
CA THR A 49 -2.03 -5.76 8.71
C THR A 49 -2.65 -4.53 8.07
N CYS A 50 -3.94 -4.34 8.29
CA CYS A 50 -4.71 -3.31 7.62
C CYS A 50 -5.49 -2.44 8.62
N PHE A 51 -5.48 -1.13 8.36
CA PHE A 51 -6.34 -0.17 9.05
C PHE A 51 -7.19 0.58 8.03
N MET A 52 -8.41 0.90 8.39
CA MET A 52 -9.36 1.63 7.54
C MET A 52 -9.78 2.94 8.18
N LEU A 53 -10.03 3.91 7.32
CA LEU A 53 -10.57 5.22 7.67
C LEU A 53 -12.08 5.19 7.43
N LEU A 54 -12.87 5.14 8.49
CA LEU A 54 -14.33 5.15 8.41
C LEU A 54 -14.88 6.57 8.51
N ASP A 55 -15.89 6.86 7.68
CA ASP A 55 -16.71 8.05 7.82
C ASP A 55 -17.78 7.91 8.94
N ASP A 56 -18.62 8.91 9.09
CA ASP A 56 -19.66 8.93 10.15
C ASP A 56 -20.79 7.91 9.87
N GLU A 57 -20.94 7.48 8.62
CA GLU A 57 -21.85 6.40 8.19
C GLU A 57 -21.20 5.01 8.30
N ARG A 58 -19.97 4.95 8.81
CA ARG A 58 -19.16 3.73 8.95
C ARG A 58 -18.75 3.08 7.62
N VAL A 59 -18.66 3.85 6.55
CA VAL A 59 -18.17 3.41 5.25
C VAL A 59 -16.66 3.68 5.18
N ALA A 60 -15.88 2.72 4.66
CA ALA A 60 -14.44 2.89 4.48
C ALA A 60 -14.15 3.85 3.32
N ARG A 61 -13.36 4.91 3.60
CA ARG A 61 -12.99 5.98 2.68
C ARG A 61 -11.48 6.07 2.43
N GLY A 62 -10.74 5.21 3.07
CA GLY A 62 -9.30 5.12 2.93
C GLY A 62 -8.76 3.99 3.79
N TYR A 63 -7.47 3.70 3.60
CA TYR A 63 -6.80 2.63 4.30
C TYR A 63 -5.28 2.81 4.39
N THR A 64 -4.66 2.05 5.29
CA THR A 64 -3.29 1.55 5.17
C THR A 64 -3.32 0.03 5.10
N LEU A 65 -2.56 -0.54 4.15
CA LEU A 65 -2.35 -1.96 3.96
C LEU A 65 -0.85 -2.22 4.12
N CYS A 66 -0.46 -3.19 4.93
CA CYS A 66 0.93 -3.46 5.25
C CYS A 66 1.25 -4.94 5.26
N ALA A 67 2.38 -5.30 4.66
CA ALA A 67 3.08 -6.55 4.90
C ALA A 67 4.23 -6.24 5.87
N GLU A 68 4.28 -6.94 6.99
CA GLU A 68 5.22 -6.66 8.08
C GLU A 68 6.62 -7.21 7.82
N ASP A 69 6.72 -8.26 6.99
CA ASP A 69 7.97 -8.94 6.67
C ASP A 69 7.96 -9.45 5.22
N PHE A 70 8.88 -8.97 4.42
CA PHE A 70 8.95 -9.27 2.99
C PHE A 70 9.22 -10.75 2.70
N GLU A 71 10.03 -11.43 3.51
CA GLU A 71 10.35 -12.84 3.28
C GLU A 71 9.12 -13.74 3.47
N SER A 72 8.38 -13.51 4.54
CA SER A 72 7.12 -14.20 4.81
C SER A 72 6.06 -13.83 3.78
N TRP A 73 6.01 -12.54 3.40
CA TRP A 73 5.08 -12.03 2.39
C TRP A 73 5.21 -12.73 1.04
N GLN A 74 6.43 -12.97 0.56
CA GLN A 74 6.64 -13.66 -0.73
C GLN A 74 5.93 -15.02 -0.79
N LYS A 75 5.84 -15.73 0.34
CA LYS A 75 5.21 -17.06 0.41
C LYS A 75 3.69 -16.97 0.25
N VAL A 76 3.05 -16.04 0.95
CA VAL A 76 1.59 -15.84 0.89
C VAL A 76 1.15 -15.14 -0.39
N PHE A 77 2.01 -14.32 -0.98
CA PHE A 77 1.73 -13.64 -2.24
C PHE A 77 1.90 -14.51 -3.49
N ALA A 78 2.62 -15.63 -3.41
CA ALA A 78 2.89 -16.48 -4.57
C ALA A 78 1.64 -16.87 -5.40
N PRO A 79 0.47 -17.24 -4.83
CA PRO A 79 -0.75 -17.52 -5.58
C PRO A 79 -1.30 -16.29 -6.34
N TYR A 80 -1.16 -15.09 -5.76
CA TYR A 80 -1.59 -13.83 -6.40
C TYR A 80 -0.66 -13.47 -7.55
N ARG A 81 0.64 -13.63 -7.35
CA ARG A 81 1.64 -13.46 -8.39
C ARG A 81 1.35 -14.33 -9.61
N ALA A 82 1.04 -15.60 -9.42
CA ALA A 82 0.67 -16.50 -10.52
C ALA A 82 -0.58 -16.01 -11.28
N GLN A 83 -1.58 -15.47 -10.58
CA GLN A 83 -2.75 -14.86 -11.21
C GLN A 83 -2.37 -13.57 -11.98
N ILE A 84 -1.47 -12.75 -11.46
CA ILE A 84 -0.98 -11.53 -12.13
C ILE A 84 -0.24 -11.90 -13.41
N GLU A 85 0.68 -12.87 -13.35
CA GLU A 85 1.45 -13.35 -14.50
C GLU A 85 0.53 -13.92 -15.61
N ALA A 86 -0.56 -14.56 -15.24
CA ALA A 86 -1.57 -15.05 -16.17
C ALA A 86 -2.37 -13.95 -16.89
N LEU A 87 -2.32 -12.69 -16.42
CA LEU A 87 -2.94 -11.56 -17.10
C LEU A 87 -2.15 -11.08 -18.34
N GLY A 88 -0.88 -11.48 -18.49
CA GLY A 88 -0.01 -11.21 -19.63
C GLY A 88 1.36 -10.66 -19.25
N ASP A 89 2.28 -10.65 -20.23
CA ASP A 89 3.70 -10.33 -20.04
C ASP A 89 3.95 -8.95 -19.42
N GLU A 90 3.14 -7.94 -19.76
CA GLU A 90 3.21 -6.59 -19.15
C GLU A 90 3.06 -6.69 -17.63
N TYR A 91 2.10 -7.46 -17.15
CA TYR A 91 1.82 -7.57 -15.71
C TYR A 91 2.84 -8.47 -15.01
N ALA A 92 3.30 -9.52 -15.69
CA ALA A 92 4.40 -10.36 -15.19
C ALA A 92 5.67 -9.53 -14.96
N GLN A 93 6.03 -8.66 -15.90
CA GLN A 93 7.18 -7.77 -15.75
C GLN A 93 6.99 -6.75 -14.62
N ARG A 94 5.80 -6.16 -14.49
CA ARG A 94 5.52 -5.18 -13.42
C ARG A 94 5.65 -5.80 -12.04
N VAL A 95 5.05 -6.97 -11.80
CA VAL A 95 5.18 -7.64 -10.50
C VAL A 95 6.61 -8.04 -10.20
N ALA A 96 7.39 -8.47 -11.22
CA ALA A 96 8.79 -8.80 -11.05
C ALA A 96 9.65 -7.59 -10.66
N ASN A 97 9.42 -6.44 -11.31
CA ASN A 97 10.13 -5.18 -11.01
C ASN A 97 9.83 -4.72 -9.58
N GLU A 98 8.56 -4.64 -9.18
CA GLU A 98 8.17 -4.16 -7.85
C GLU A 98 8.71 -5.07 -6.74
N TYR A 99 8.73 -6.39 -6.96
CA TYR A 99 9.34 -7.32 -6.01
C TYR A 99 10.86 -7.20 -5.92
N ALA A 100 11.54 -6.90 -7.03
CA ALA A 100 12.95 -6.60 -7.01
C ALA A 100 13.27 -5.33 -6.20
N GLU A 101 12.37 -4.36 -6.23
CA GLU A 101 12.47 -3.12 -5.45
C GLU A 101 12.31 -3.39 -3.95
N PHE A 102 11.26 -4.11 -3.55
CA PHE A 102 11.08 -4.52 -2.15
C PHE A 102 12.26 -5.35 -1.62
N ALA A 103 12.77 -6.30 -2.43
CA ALA A 103 13.92 -7.12 -2.03
C ALA A 103 15.19 -6.29 -1.74
N ARG A 104 15.36 -5.13 -2.37
CA ARG A 104 16.51 -4.24 -2.15
C ARG A 104 16.44 -3.51 -0.82
N THR A 105 15.25 -3.15 -0.35
CA THR A 105 15.04 -2.42 0.91
C THR A 105 14.79 -3.34 2.10
N ALA A 106 14.27 -4.54 1.87
CA ALA A 106 13.85 -5.48 2.90
C ALA A 106 14.88 -5.82 3.99
N PRO A 107 16.21 -5.91 3.70
CA PRO A 107 17.19 -6.19 4.75
C PRO A 107 17.20 -5.17 5.89
N GLU A 108 16.87 -3.92 5.61
CA GLU A 108 16.83 -2.84 6.60
C GLU A 108 15.40 -2.39 6.94
N TYR A 109 14.47 -2.58 6.00
CA TYR A 109 13.07 -2.18 6.08
C TYR A 109 12.19 -3.37 5.64
N PRO A 110 12.00 -4.37 6.52
CA PRO A 110 11.29 -5.60 6.12
C PRO A 110 9.82 -5.39 5.81
N ALA A 111 9.19 -4.36 6.38
CA ALA A 111 7.81 -4.05 6.07
C ALA A 111 7.68 -3.15 4.82
N HIS A 112 6.57 -3.32 4.10
CA HIS A 112 6.14 -2.41 3.04
C HIS A 112 4.64 -2.14 3.11
N LEU A 113 4.20 -1.00 2.58
CA LEU A 113 2.82 -0.54 2.76
C LEU A 113 2.22 0.11 1.50
N HIS A 114 0.89 0.17 1.50
CA HIS A 114 0.09 1.05 0.65
C HIS A 114 -0.83 1.91 1.52
N ILE A 115 -1.06 3.14 1.11
CA ILE A 115 -2.01 4.06 1.73
C ILE A 115 -2.78 4.80 0.66
N ASP A 116 -4.10 4.70 0.72
CA ASP A 116 -5.00 5.39 -0.18
C ASP A 116 -6.17 6.00 0.58
N ILE A 117 -6.60 7.18 0.13
CA ILE A 117 -7.77 7.88 0.66
C ILE A 117 -8.52 8.49 -0.52
N GLU A 118 -9.82 8.25 -0.63
CA GLU A 118 -10.68 8.89 -1.62
C GLU A 118 -10.56 10.41 -1.56
N GLU A 119 -10.51 11.08 -2.73
CA GLU A 119 -10.22 12.52 -2.84
C GLU A 119 -11.05 13.42 -1.92
N PRO A 120 -12.37 13.23 -1.75
CA PRO A 120 -13.16 14.08 -0.85
C PRO A 120 -12.74 14.00 0.62
N TYR A 121 -12.03 12.94 0.99
CA TYR A 121 -11.60 12.66 2.38
C TYR A 121 -10.11 12.88 2.60
N THR A 122 -9.39 13.35 1.57
CA THR A 122 -7.98 13.75 1.72
C THR A 122 -7.87 15.06 2.53
N GLY A 123 -6.77 15.23 3.25
CA GLY A 123 -6.60 16.39 4.15
C GLY A 123 -7.19 16.15 5.54
N GLY A 124 -7.42 17.23 6.30
CA GLY A 124 -7.97 17.14 7.66
C GLY A 124 -7.19 16.29 8.68
N GLY A 125 -5.98 15.85 8.33
CA GLY A 125 -5.18 14.96 9.18
C GLY A 125 -5.44 13.47 8.98
N ASN A 126 -6.35 13.06 8.09
CA ASN A 126 -6.76 11.67 7.90
C ASN A 126 -5.60 10.75 7.48
N GLY A 127 -4.76 11.18 6.51
CA GLY A 127 -3.57 10.43 6.12
C GLY A 127 -2.56 10.28 7.27
N ARG A 128 -2.39 11.35 8.07
CA ARG A 128 -1.54 11.31 9.25
C ARG A 128 -2.07 10.29 10.27
N ALA A 129 -3.37 10.31 10.56
CA ALA A 129 -3.98 9.39 11.53
C ALA A 129 -3.81 7.93 11.10
N LEU A 130 -4.01 7.60 9.81
CA LEU A 130 -3.76 6.27 9.26
C LEU A 130 -2.31 5.85 9.44
N MET A 131 -1.36 6.69 9.02
CA MET A 131 0.07 6.40 9.11
C MET A 131 0.56 6.27 10.55
N GLU A 132 0.15 7.19 11.46
CA GLU A 132 0.53 7.12 12.88
C GLU A 132 -0.02 5.85 13.54
N THR A 133 -1.23 5.41 13.18
CA THR A 133 -1.80 4.16 13.68
C THR A 133 -0.98 2.96 13.22
N LEU A 134 -0.64 2.88 11.92
CA LEU A 134 0.18 1.79 11.40
C LEU A 134 1.60 1.80 11.99
N ILE A 135 2.26 2.96 12.05
CA ILE A 135 3.60 3.11 12.63
C ILE A 135 3.60 2.68 14.10
N GLY A 136 2.59 3.09 14.87
CA GLY A 136 2.43 2.67 16.26
C GLY A 136 2.35 1.15 16.39
N TYR A 137 1.50 0.51 15.59
CA TYR A 137 1.38 -0.94 15.54
C TYR A 137 2.69 -1.63 15.18
N LEU A 138 3.39 -1.19 14.11
CA LEU A 138 4.65 -1.81 13.67
C LEU A 138 5.75 -1.73 14.75
N ARG A 139 5.83 -0.61 15.47
CA ARG A 139 6.75 -0.46 16.61
C ARG A 139 6.43 -1.42 17.74
N GLU A 140 5.15 -1.55 18.11
CA GLU A 140 4.70 -2.48 19.15
C GLU A 140 4.93 -3.93 18.76
N ALA A 141 4.78 -4.26 17.46
CA ALA A 141 5.08 -5.57 16.90
C ALA A 141 6.59 -5.87 16.79
N GLY A 142 7.46 -4.89 17.03
CA GLY A 142 8.92 -5.05 16.95
C GLY A 142 9.45 -5.13 15.52
N VAL A 143 8.70 -4.63 14.54
CA VAL A 143 9.16 -4.53 13.15
C VAL A 143 10.25 -3.46 13.07
N PRO A 144 11.44 -3.73 12.51
CA PRO A 144 12.55 -2.77 12.59
C PRO A 144 12.43 -1.56 11.68
N GLY A 145 11.58 -1.62 10.64
CA GLY A 145 11.38 -0.50 9.72
C GLY A 145 10.43 -0.84 8.58
N VAL A 146 9.98 0.20 7.89
CA VAL A 146 9.08 0.12 6.74
C VAL A 146 9.60 0.98 5.60
N ALA A 147 9.50 0.48 4.35
CA ALA A 147 9.81 1.23 3.14
C ALA A 147 8.74 1.03 2.06
N PHE A 148 8.54 2.03 1.21
CA PHE A 148 7.57 1.98 0.11
C PHE A 148 7.91 2.98 -0.98
N GLY A 149 7.50 2.69 -2.21
CA GLY A 149 7.62 3.59 -3.35
C GLY A 149 6.50 4.64 -3.39
N VAL A 150 6.83 5.81 -3.93
CA VAL A 150 5.87 6.90 -4.19
C VAL A 150 5.89 7.21 -5.67
N ALA A 151 4.72 7.27 -6.30
CA ALA A 151 4.63 7.55 -7.73
C ALA A 151 5.41 8.83 -8.12
N ALA A 152 6.20 8.74 -9.19
CA ALA A 152 6.97 9.87 -9.70
C ALA A 152 6.05 11.07 -9.97
N GLY A 153 6.47 12.26 -9.52
CA GLY A 153 5.70 13.50 -9.68
C GLY A 153 4.55 13.70 -8.66
N ASN A 154 4.32 12.78 -7.72
CA ASN A 154 3.36 13.01 -6.63
C ASN A 154 3.97 13.87 -5.52
N GLU A 155 4.24 15.14 -5.85
CA GLU A 155 4.86 16.10 -4.91
C GLU A 155 4.09 16.26 -3.59
N ARG A 156 2.75 16.09 -3.63
CA ARG A 156 1.92 16.20 -2.43
C ARG A 156 2.24 15.06 -1.45
N ALA A 157 2.35 13.83 -1.95
CA ALA A 157 2.69 12.66 -1.15
C ALA A 157 4.13 12.75 -0.65
N ILE A 158 5.09 13.14 -1.50
CA ILE A 158 6.49 13.34 -1.12
C ILE A 158 6.59 14.29 0.08
N LYS A 159 6.02 15.49 -0.02
CA LYS A 159 6.01 16.48 1.08
C LYS A 159 5.26 15.98 2.33
N PHE A 160 4.28 15.10 2.16
CA PHE A 160 3.57 14.50 3.27
C PHE A 160 4.48 13.52 4.04
N TYR A 161 5.17 12.61 3.35
CA TYR A 161 6.05 11.63 3.98
C TYR A 161 7.28 12.28 4.63
N GLU A 162 7.88 13.28 3.99
CA GLU A 162 8.95 14.09 4.61
C GLU A 162 8.50 14.71 5.95
N ARG A 163 7.29 15.31 5.99
CA ARG A 163 6.72 15.87 7.24
C ARG A 163 6.37 14.82 8.29
N MET A 164 6.16 13.57 7.86
CA MET A 164 5.95 12.44 8.76
C MET A 164 7.27 11.89 9.32
N GLY A 165 8.42 12.35 8.82
CA GLY A 165 9.76 11.91 9.25
C GLY A 165 10.27 10.69 8.49
N PHE A 166 9.69 10.35 7.34
CA PHE A 166 10.27 9.36 6.44
C PHE A 166 11.49 9.94 5.72
N GLU A 167 12.51 9.11 5.54
CA GLU A 167 13.72 9.45 4.82
C GLU A 167 13.60 9.00 3.36
N HIS A 168 14.11 9.81 2.43
CA HIS A 168 14.27 9.43 1.04
C HIS A 168 15.47 8.47 0.93
N LEU A 169 15.22 7.22 0.55
CA LEU A 169 16.24 6.17 0.53
C LEU A 169 16.93 6.06 -0.84
N THR A 170 16.16 6.06 -1.91
CA THR A 170 16.65 5.87 -3.28
C THR A 170 15.54 6.24 -4.28
N GLU A 171 15.91 6.24 -5.58
CA GLU A 171 14.97 6.32 -6.69
C GLU A 171 14.85 4.95 -7.36
N PHE A 172 13.64 4.58 -7.74
CA PHE A 172 13.41 3.46 -8.64
C PHE A 172 13.12 3.98 -10.04
N GLU A 173 13.74 3.38 -11.05
CA GLU A 173 13.70 3.89 -12.44
C GLU A 173 12.27 4.04 -12.97
N ASP A 174 11.38 3.10 -12.62
CA ASP A 174 10.01 3.06 -13.12
C ASP A 174 8.96 3.60 -12.14
N ASN A 175 9.27 3.72 -10.84
CA ASN A 175 8.27 3.95 -9.79
C ASN A 175 8.50 5.22 -8.95
N GLY A 176 9.62 5.92 -9.15
CA GLY A 176 9.94 7.17 -8.43
C GLY A 176 10.60 6.96 -7.07
N PRO A 177 10.52 7.96 -6.16
CA PRO A 177 11.24 7.94 -4.89
C PRO A 177 10.73 6.88 -3.92
N VAL A 178 11.68 6.26 -3.21
CA VAL A 178 11.43 5.32 -2.13
C VAL A 178 11.65 6.01 -0.80
N PHE A 179 10.67 5.92 0.06
CA PHE A 179 10.72 6.43 1.42
C PHE A 179 10.79 5.29 2.43
N GLY A 180 11.52 5.51 3.52
CA GLY A 180 11.62 4.55 4.61
C GLY A 180 11.67 5.21 5.98
N MET A 181 11.31 4.44 6.99
CA MET A 181 11.41 4.81 8.40
C MET A 181 11.89 3.62 9.21
N ARG A 182 12.91 3.81 10.03
CA ARG A 182 13.34 2.85 11.05
C ARG A 182 12.65 3.13 12.39
N PHE A 183 12.45 2.10 13.17
CA PHE A 183 11.73 2.16 14.45
C PHE A 183 12.63 1.92 15.65
#